data_6b1e6362089e81fb5440ed4c6e0a1dad
#
_entry.id   6b1e6362089e81fb5440ed4c6e0a1dad
#
_cell.length_a   1.000
_cell.length_b   1.000
_cell.length_c   1.000
_cell.angle_alpha   90.00
_cell.angle_beta   90.00
_cell.angle_gamma   90.00
#
_symmetry.space_group_name_H-M   'P 1'
#
loop_
_entity.id
_entity.type
_entity.pdbx_description
1 polymer ?
#
loop_
_entity_poly.entity_id
_entity_poly.type
_entity_poly.pdbx_seq_one_letter_code
_entity_poly.pdbx_strand_id
1 'polypeptide(L)'
;MRTLLALVVSAALPVAAQNIDWAKVNDEAMRNFQSLVQIDSTNPPGNETRVVDFVKKVFDAEGIASMIVSKDPSRANLIARIKGNGSKRPLLIMGHSDTVKIDAAKWTIPPFSGARVGGYVYGRGVIDDKSDLFAAMMTTILLKRTGAKLDRDVIFVTEAGEEGASEFGIGYLISDHWNDIEAEVCLAEAGGVSRRNGKPYFATIETTEKVGRGARLVATGPSGHGSRPMRGNAIAHLSAAIERISLWDPPMRLNDTTRTYFEKLGQISPPVEAQRFRDLMDPAKSAAAREYLAINEPTFYSMLHTSVSPNIINGGFQSNVIPSEATATLDIRALPDEDINAFYDMMRKVINDPAVQVVAGGQGGARPVPPPTGITSENYKMLEKAFQNVYGVPVLPLMQTGATDMAQLRARGVQCYGVGPMADDEDTLKGFGIHSDQERILEEAVYKHLQLFWQATTAIAGAKF
;
A
#
# COMPACT_ATOMS: atom_id res chain seq x y z
N MET A 1 45.57 42.32 35.23
CA MET A 1 45.11 42.07 33.84
C MET A 1 44.05 41.01 33.89
N ARG A 2 42.77 41.40 33.67
CA ARG A 2 41.62 40.48 33.59
C ARG A 2 41.25 40.41 32.13
N THR A 3 41.44 39.24 31.52
CA THR A 3 41.09 38.95 30.15
C THR A 3 39.60 38.66 30.07
N LEU A 4 38.83 39.54 29.42
CA LEU A 4 37.41 39.26 29.09
C LEU A 4 37.38 38.31 27.88
N LEU A 5 36.79 37.13 28.09
CA LEU A 5 36.41 36.21 27.01
C LEU A 5 35.05 36.67 26.47
N ALA A 6 34.98 37.17 25.27
CA ALA A 6 33.76 37.53 24.60
C ALA A 6 33.15 36.25 24.00
N LEU A 7 32.01 35.79 24.55
CA LEU A 7 31.20 34.71 23.99
C LEU A 7 30.46 35.27 22.76
N VAL A 8 30.88 34.85 21.56
CA VAL A 8 30.09 35.10 20.33
C VAL A 8 28.96 34.09 20.27
N VAL A 9 27.76 34.50 20.68
CA VAL A 9 26.52 33.72 20.47
C VAL A 9 26.13 33.92 19.00
N SER A 10 26.40 32.91 18.18
CA SER A 10 25.90 32.84 16.80
C SER A 10 24.39 32.62 16.85
N ALA A 11 23.59 33.65 16.73
CA ALA A 11 22.16 33.54 16.55
C ALA A 11 21.89 32.91 15.16
N ALA A 12 21.55 31.63 15.12
CA ALA A 12 21.01 31.02 13.93
C ALA A 12 19.65 31.69 13.64
N LEU A 13 19.63 32.55 12.63
CA LEU A 13 18.38 33.09 12.10
C LEU A 13 17.51 31.90 11.64
N PRO A 14 16.21 31.83 12.00
CA PRO A 14 15.32 30.83 11.44
C PRO A 14 15.28 31.07 9.93
N VAL A 15 15.67 30.06 9.13
CA VAL A 15 15.43 30.05 7.69
C VAL A 15 13.92 30.16 7.52
N ALA A 16 13.45 31.30 7.02
CA ALA A 16 12.04 31.49 6.71
C ALA A 16 11.68 30.46 5.63
N ALA A 17 10.97 29.41 6.02
CA ALA A 17 10.34 28.53 5.05
C ALA A 17 9.47 29.40 4.15
N GLN A 18 9.70 29.35 2.83
CA GLN A 18 8.85 30.09 1.91
C GLN A 18 7.42 29.57 2.10
N ASN A 19 6.56 30.41 2.70
CA ASN A 19 5.18 30.03 2.98
C ASN A 19 4.45 29.84 1.66
N ILE A 20 4.16 28.58 1.32
CA ILE A 20 3.23 28.26 0.23
C ILE A 20 1.88 28.88 0.58
N ASP A 21 1.34 29.70 -0.31
CA ASP A 21 -0.02 30.19 -0.22
C ASP A 21 -1.00 29.07 -0.60
N TRP A 22 -1.27 28.19 0.36
CA TRP A 22 -2.14 27.03 0.16
C TRP A 22 -3.53 27.40 -0.36
N ALA A 23 -4.05 28.58 -0.03
CA ALA A 23 -5.34 29.02 -0.53
C ALA A 23 -5.33 29.17 -2.07
N LYS A 24 -4.24 29.68 -2.63
CA LYS A 24 -4.07 29.77 -4.10
C LYS A 24 -3.77 28.43 -4.74
N VAL A 25 -2.98 27.59 -4.06
CA VAL A 25 -2.59 26.27 -4.58
C VAL A 25 -3.77 25.30 -4.61
N ASN A 26 -4.65 25.34 -3.61
CA ASN A 26 -5.73 24.36 -3.44
C ASN A 26 -6.71 24.33 -4.61
N ASP A 27 -7.05 25.47 -5.21
CA ASP A 27 -7.97 25.50 -6.36
C ASP A 27 -7.36 24.84 -7.61
N GLU A 28 -6.07 25.11 -7.88
CA GLU A 28 -5.33 24.45 -8.96
C GLU A 28 -5.14 22.97 -8.67
N ALA A 29 -4.77 22.63 -7.44
CA ALA A 29 -4.59 21.27 -6.97
C ALA A 29 -5.85 20.44 -7.18
N MET A 30 -7.01 20.95 -6.77
CA MET A 30 -8.29 20.24 -6.95
C MET A 30 -8.63 20.05 -8.44
N ARG A 31 -8.40 21.04 -9.30
CA ARG A 31 -8.62 20.90 -10.75
C ARG A 31 -7.72 19.81 -11.35
N ASN A 32 -6.45 19.77 -10.98
CA ASN A 32 -5.51 18.74 -11.44
C ASN A 32 -5.91 17.36 -10.93
N PHE A 33 -6.31 17.25 -9.65
CA PHE A 33 -6.80 16.00 -9.09
C PHE A 33 -8.04 15.48 -9.82
N GLN A 34 -9.06 16.33 -10.01
CA GLN A 34 -10.27 15.96 -10.76
C GLN A 34 -9.93 15.53 -12.19
N SER A 35 -9.00 16.21 -12.86
CA SER A 35 -8.56 15.85 -14.22
C SER A 35 -7.91 14.47 -14.27
N LEU A 36 -7.09 14.11 -13.28
CA LEU A 36 -6.54 12.76 -13.15
C LEU A 36 -7.63 11.71 -12.93
N VAL A 37 -8.59 12.00 -12.04
CA VAL A 37 -9.70 11.08 -11.75
C VAL A 37 -10.57 10.83 -12.98
N GLN A 38 -10.73 11.84 -13.84
CA GLN A 38 -11.52 11.76 -15.09
C GLN A 38 -10.90 10.87 -16.18
N ILE A 39 -9.65 10.50 -16.04
CA ILE A 39 -8.98 9.61 -16.99
C ILE A 39 -9.25 8.15 -16.61
N ASP A 40 -9.92 7.42 -17.50
CA ASP A 40 -10.09 5.97 -17.37
C ASP A 40 -8.78 5.27 -17.74
N SER A 41 -8.14 4.70 -16.74
CA SER A 41 -6.92 3.90 -16.83
C SER A 41 -7.12 2.50 -16.21
N THR A 42 -8.33 1.97 -16.35
CA THR A 42 -8.71 0.63 -15.85
C THR A 42 -7.78 -0.46 -16.38
N ASN A 43 -7.27 -1.29 -15.50
CA ASN A 43 -6.40 -2.43 -15.79
C ASN A 43 -7.08 -3.76 -15.41
N PRO A 44 -7.19 -4.76 -16.30
CA PRO A 44 -6.96 -4.65 -17.75
C PRO A 44 -8.04 -3.85 -18.50
N PRO A 45 -7.78 -3.33 -19.72
CA PRO A 45 -6.56 -3.57 -20.51
C PRO A 45 -5.35 -2.72 -20.12
N GLY A 46 -5.55 -1.64 -19.32
CA GLY A 46 -4.58 -0.59 -19.09
C GLY A 46 -4.59 0.46 -20.21
N ASN A 47 -4.50 1.71 -19.84
CA ASN A 47 -4.41 2.87 -20.76
C ASN A 47 -3.64 4.00 -20.07
N GLU A 48 -2.60 3.65 -19.35
CA GLU A 48 -1.85 4.55 -18.49
C GLU A 48 -1.18 5.67 -19.27
N THR A 49 -0.90 5.47 -20.56
CA THR A 49 -0.38 6.53 -21.44
C THR A 49 -1.26 7.78 -21.44
N ARG A 50 -2.59 7.65 -21.26
CA ARG A 50 -3.49 8.79 -21.15
C ARG A 50 -3.24 9.64 -19.90
N VAL A 51 -2.88 9.00 -18.78
CA VAL A 51 -2.49 9.68 -17.56
C VAL A 51 -1.12 10.33 -17.74
N VAL A 52 -0.18 9.60 -18.33
CA VAL A 52 1.19 10.09 -18.65
C VAL A 52 1.12 11.33 -19.56
N ASP A 53 0.30 11.32 -20.60
CA ASP A 53 0.11 12.46 -21.50
C ASP A 53 -0.42 13.70 -20.77
N PHE A 54 -1.36 13.50 -19.83
CA PHE A 54 -1.86 14.58 -18.98
C PHE A 54 -0.75 15.15 -18.10
N VAL A 55 -0.02 14.29 -17.36
CA VAL A 55 1.09 14.73 -16.50
C VAL A 55 2.19 15.42 -17.29
N LYS A 56 2.55 14.87 -18.45
CA LYS A 56 3.52 15.47 -19.38
C LYS A 56 3.11 16.87 -19.80
N LYS A 57 1.85 17.05 -20.21
CA LYS A 57 1.32 18.37 -20.60
C LYS A 57 1.42 19.38 -19.44
N VAL A 58 1.10 18.96 -18.22
CA VAL A 58 1.21 19.82 -17.03
C VAL A 58 2.68 20.20 -16.76
N PHE A 59 3.58 19.21 -16.82
CA PHE A 59 5.02 19.43 -16.59
C PHE A 59 5.65 20.32 -17.68
N ASP A 60 5.26 20.14 -18.96
CA ASP A 60 5.75 21.00 -20.04
C ASP A 60 5.34 22.45 -19.85
N ALA A 61 4.12 22.72 -19.38
CA ALA A 61 3.64 24.06 -19.06
C ALA A 61 4.44 24.73 -17.92
N GLU A 62 4.97 23.92 -16.99
CA GLU A 62 5.85 24.39 -15.88
C GLU A 62 7.34 24.40 -16.25
N GLY A 63 7.70 24.03 -17.46
CA GLY A 63 9.10 23.91 -17.88
C GLY A 63 9.86 22.83 -17.09
N ILE A 64 9.19 21.75 -16.71
CA ILE A 64 9.78 20.57 -16.06
C ILE A 64 10.09 19.54 -17.15
N ALA A 65 11.37 19.26 -17.34
CA ALA A 65 11.80 18.22 -18.28
C ALA A 65 11.37 16.83 -17.76
N SER A 66 10.72 16.04 -18.61
CA SER A 66 10.28 14.69 -18.31
C SER A 66 10.51 13.73 -19.46
N MET A 67 10.67 12.45 -19.15
CA MET A 67 10.91 11.36 -20.08
C MET A 67 9.76 10.37 -20.02
N ILE A 68 9.17 10.03 -21.16
CA ILE A 68 8.21 8.94 -21.27
C ILE A 68 8.95 7.68 -21.67
N VAL A 69 8.70 6.58 -20.95
CA VAL A 69 9.27 5.27 -21.22
C VAL A 69 8.16 4.21 -21.19
N SER A 70 8.18 3.26 -22.11
CA SER A 70 7.14 2.25 -22.21
C SER A 70 7.64 0.96 -22.86
N LYS A 71 7.19 -0.16 -22.33
CA LYS A 71 7.31 -1.48 -22.97
C LYS A 71 6.16 -1.74 -23.95
N ASP A 72 5.02 -1.14 -23.69
CA ASP A 72 3.82 -1.13 -24.55
C ASP A 72 3.34 0.30 -24.73
N PRO A 73 3.02 0.76 -25.97
CA PRO A 73 2.63 2.14 -26.24
C PRO A 73 1.40 2.62 -25.45
N SER A 74 0.51 1.73 -25.02
CA SER A 74 -0.66 2.08 -24.21
C SER A 74 -0.38 2.12 -22.72
N ARG A 75 0.78 1.59 -22.27
CA ARG A 75 1.17 1.33 -20.89
C ARG A 75 2.45 2.11 -20.51
N ALA A 76 2.44 3.42 -20.72
CA ALA A 76 3.62 4.25 -20.50
C ALA A 76 3.80 4.64 -19.04
N ASN A 77 5.07 4.91 -18.71
CA ASN A 77 5.52 5.51 -17.45
C ASN A 77 6.14 6.89 -17.77
N LEU A 78 6.17 7.79 -16.80
CA LEU A 78 6.85 9.08 -16.94
C LEU A 78 7.80 9.31 -15.77
N ILE A 79 9.01 9.75 -16.10
CA ILE A 79 10.07 10.08 -15.14
C ILE A 79 10.39 11.57 -15.29
N ALA A 80 10.44 12.31 -14.17
CA ALA A 80 10.94 13.68 -14.12
C ALA A 80 11.90 13.85 -12.96
N ARG A 81 12.80 14.86 -13.03
CA ARG A 81 13.83 15.05 -12.00
C ARG A 81 14.05 16.52 -11.72
N ILE A 82 13.86 16.92 -10.47
CA ILE A 82 14.29 18.21 -9.93
C ILE A 82 15.68 18.05 -9.34
N LYS A 83 16.65 18.79 -9.87
CA LYS A 83 18.04 18.66 -9.46
C LYS A 83 18.32 19.28 -8.11
N GLY A 84 19.06 18.54 -7.26
CA GLY A 84 19.70 19.02 -6.04
C GLY A 84 21.21 19.24 -6.24
N ASN A 85 21.92 19.47 -5.13
CA ASN A 85 23.37 19.68 -5.15
C ASN A 85 24.19 18.37 -5.17
N GLY A 86 23.51 17.22 -5.08
CA GLY A 86 24.13 15.89 -5.12
C GLY A 86 24.89 15.47 -3.86
N SER A 87 24.74 16.19 -2.74
CA SER A 87 25.40 15.82 -1.47
C SER A 87 24.79 14.57 -0.82
N LYS A 88 23.57 14.20 -1.22
CA LYS A 88 22.88 12.96 -0.82
C LYS A 88 22.34 12.23 -2.05
N ARG A 89 22.13 10.92 -1.94
CA ARG A 89 21.48 10.11 -2.97
C ARG A 89 20.02 10.56 -3.18
N PRO A 90 19.43 10.37 -4.37
CA PRO A 90 18.11 10.88 -4.71
C PRO A 90 16.98 10.41 -3.78
N LEU A 91 15.90 11.18 -3.76
CA LEU A 91 14.58 10.81 -3.25
C LEU A 91 13.66 10.53 -4.44
N LEU A 92 12.99 9.39 -4.43
CA LEU A 92 11.93 9.02 -5.37
C LEU A 92 10.58 9.34 -4.72
N ILE A 93 9.68 10.00 -5.45
CA ILE A 93 8.27 10.18 -5.11
C ILE A 93 7.45 9.65 -6.27
N MET A 94 6.52 8.73 -5.99
CA MET A 94 5.84 8.01 -7.05
C MET A 94 4.38 7.69 -6.70
N GLY A 95 3.61 7.39 -7.76
CA GLY A 95 2.28 6.82 -7.66
C GLY A 95 1.94 6.07 -8.93
N HIS A 96 1.13 5.01 -8.81
CA HIS A 96 0.68 4.28 -9.99
C HIS A 96 -0.50 4.96 -10.68
N SER A 97 -0.64 4.71 -11.97
CA SER A 97 -1.60 5.41 -12.82
C SER A 97 -2.78 4.55 -13.26
N ASP A 98 -2.66 3.24 -13.15
CA ASP A 98 -3.77 2.33 -13.42
C ASP A 98 -4.75 2.23 -12.23
N THR A 99 -5.89 1.63 -12.48
CA THR A 99 -6.92 1.37 -11.47
C THR A 99 -7.55 0.01 -11.72
N VAL A 100 -8.09 -0.63 -10.68
CA VAL A 100 -8.86 -1.88 -10.85
C VAL A 100 -10.11 -1.68 -11.68
N LYS A 101 -10.66 -2.79 -12.18
CA LYS A 101 -11.92 -2.84 -12.95
C LYS A 101 -13.09 -2.24 -12.17
N ILE A 102 -14.03 -1.70 -12.92
CA ILE A 102 -15.30 -1.20 -12.42
C ILE A 102 -16.47 -2.01 -13.01
N ASP A 103 -17.56 -2.07 -12.24
CA ASP A 103 -18.89 -2.38 -12.75
C ASP A 103 -19.72 -1.10 -12.73
N ALA A 104 -19.79 -0.40 -13.86
CA ALA A 104 -20.42 0.91 -13.95
C ALA A 104 -21.90 0.91 -13.52
N ALA A 105 -22.59 -0.23 -13.62
CA ALA A 105 -23.98 -0.35 -13.18
C ALA A 105 -24.19 -0.23 -11.69
N LYS A 106 -23.14 -0.45 -10.90
CA LYS A 106 -23.17 -0.33 -9.44
C LYS A 106 -22.80 1.06 -8.93
N TRP A 107 -22.34 1.96 -9.81
CA TRP A 107 -21.95 3.31 -9.42
C TRP A 107 -23.13 4.28 -9.49
N THR A 108 -23.44 4.94 -8.36
CA THR A 108 -24.47 6.00 -8.32
C THR A 108 -23.96 7.33 -8.88
N ILE A 109 -22.66 7.60 -8.72
CA ILE A 109 -21.94 8.73 -9.32
C ILE A 109 -20.94 8.12 -10.31
N PRO A 110 -20.87 8.56 -11.58
CA PRO A 110 -20.02 7.91 -12.58
C PRO A 110 -18.55 7.81 -12.12
N PRO A 111 -17.91 6.63 -12.28
CA PRO A 111 -16.61 6.32 -11.66
C PRO A 111 -15.44 7.16 -12.15
N PHE A 112 -15.56 7.82 -13.29
CA PHE A 112 -14.55 8.73 -13.84
C PHE A 112 -15.10 10.15 -14.00
N SER A 113 -16.02 10.58 -13.12
CA SER A 113 -16.52 11.95 -13.15
C SER A 113 -15.65 12.95 -12.40
N GLY A 114 -14.96 12.51 -11.35
CA GLY A 114 -14.29 13.40 -10.40
C GLY A 114 -15.27 14.36 -9.72
N ALA A 115 -16.54 13.96 -9.58
CA ALA A 115 -17.59 14.80 -9.05
C ALA A 115 -17.36 15.15 -7.58
N ARG A 116 -17.58 16.43 -7.23
CA ARG A 116 -17.51 16.92 -5.86
C ARG A 116 -18.92 16.97 -5.28
N VAL A 117 -19.22 16.12 -4.32
CA VAL A 117 -20.55 16.02 -3.71
C VAL A 117 -20.40 15.85 -2.19
N GLY A 118 -21.04 16.70 -1.42
CA GLY A 118 -21.11 16.60 0.03
C GLY A 118 -19.74 16.68 0.74
N GLY A 119 -18.76 17.38 0.16
CA GLY A 119 -17.40 17.50 0.70
C GLY A 119 -16.46 16.34 0.32
N TYR A 120 -16.89 15.48 -0.61
CA TYR A 120 -16.11 14.38 -1.15
C TYR A 120 -15.88 14.54 -2.65
N VAL A 121 -14.76 14.00 -3.14
CA VAL A 121 -14.51 13.73 -4.56
C VAL A 121 -14.78 12.25 -4.81
N TYR A 122 -15.64 11.96 -5.78
CA TYR A 122 -16.01 10.59 -6.16
C TYR A 122 -15.27 10.17 -7.43
N GLY A 123 -14.76 8.95 -7.42
CA GLY A 123 -14.19 8.33 -8.60
C GLY A 123 -13.34 7.11 -8.29
N ARG A 124 -13.16 6.23 -9.26
CA ARG A 124 -12.23 5.11 -9.17
C ARG A 124 -10.79 5.65 -9.16
N GLY A 125 -10.01 5.18 -8.18
CA GLY A 125 -8.63 5.59 -8.00
C GLY A 125 -8.46 6.91 -7.22
N VAL A 126 -9.52 7.47 -6.62
CA VAL A 126 -9.38 8.70 -5.81
C VAL A 126 -8.56 8.49 -4.54
N ILE A 127 -8.47 7.26 -4.03
CA ILE A 127 -7.58 6.87 -2.94
C ILE A 127 -6.42 6.06 -3.51
N ASP A 128 -6.69 5.07 -4.33
CA ASP A 128 -5.76 4.07 -4.84
C ASP A 128 -5.63 4.17 -6.38
N ASP A 129 -4.62 4.85 -6.98
CA ASP A 129 -3.56 5.61 -6.31
C ASP A 129 -3.40 7.03 -6.91
N LYS A 130 -4.44 7.56 -7.58
CA LYS A 130 -4.37 8.91 -8.17
C LYS A 130 -4.16 10.01 -7.13
N SER A 131 -4.38 9.72 -5.84
CA SER A 131 -4.11 10.68 -4.77
C SER A 131 -2.61 10.85 -4.50
N ASP A 132 -1.84 9.77 -4.47
CA ASP A 132 -0.39 9.85 -4.29
C ASP A 132 0.30 10.36 -5.56
N LEU A 133 -0.13 9.87 -6.74
CA LEU A 133 0.31 10.41 -8.02
C LEU A 133 0.09 11.92 -8.12
N PHE A 134 -1.09 12.40 -7.75
CA PHE A 134 -1.44 13.82 -7.71
C PHE A 134 -0.53 14.59 -6.74
N ALA A 135 -0.36 14.07 -5.52
CA ALA A 135 0.44 14.74 -4.49
C ALA A 135 1.93 14.82 -4.89
N ALA A 136 2.47 13.75 -5.48
CA ALA A 136 3.83 13.73 -6.04
C ALA A 136 3.98 14.70 -7.21
N MET A 137 3.01 14.72 -8.16
CA MET A 137 3.00 15.66 -9.31
C MET A 137 3.00 17.11 -8.83
N MET A 138 2.07 17.49 -7.96
CA MET A 138 1.97 18.86 -7.45
C MET A 138 3.18 19.25 -6.61
N THR A 139 3.74 18.34 -5.82
CA THR A 139 4.99 18.59 -5.08
C THR A 139 6.14 18.89 -6.02
N THR A 140 6.27 18.17 -7.13
CA THR A 140 7.27 18.41 -8.16
C THR A 140 7.12 19.80 -8.79
N ILE A 141 5.89 20.21 -9.08
CA ILE A 141 5.55 21.56 -9.58
C ILE A 141 5.95 22.63 -8.56
N LEU A 142 5.59 22.44 -7.29
CA LEU A 142 5.91 23.40 -6.24
C LEU A 142 7.43 23.52 -6.00
N LEU A 143 8.18 22.42 -6.07
CA LEU A 143 9.65 22.47 -6.01
C LEU A 143 10.24 23.29 -7.17
N LYS A 144 9.71 23.13 -8.38
CA LYS A 144 10.13 23.93 -9.55
C LYS A 144 9.81 25.41 -9.37
N ARG A 145 8.59 25.75 -8.96
CA ARG A 145 8.11 27.13 -8.80
C ARG A 145 8.85 27.90 -7.70
N THR A 146 9.12 27.21 -6.58
CA THR A 146 9.84 27.82 -5.45
C THR A 146 11.33 27.98 -5.68
N GLY A 147 11.90 27.22 -6.59
CA GLY A 147 13.35 27.20 -6.83
C GLY A 147 14.15 26.73 -5.62
N ALA A 148 13.56 25.92 -4.75
CA ALA A 148 14.17 25.40 -3.54
C ALA A 148 15.54 24.77 -3.80
N LYS A 149 16.53 25.08 -2.96
CA LYS A 149 17.85 24.45 -3.00
C LYS A 149 17.78 23.14 -2.25
N LEU A 150 18.06 22.03 -2.93
CA LEU A 150 17.92 20.67 -2.42
C LEU A 150 19.29 20.03 -2.20
N ASP A 151 19.43 19.21 -1.15
CA ASP A 151 20.62 18.41 -0.87
C ASP A 151 20.71 17.17 -1.78
N ARG A 152 19.61 16.73 -2.37
CA ARG A 152 19.47 15.57 -3.26
C ARG A 152 18.53 15.85 -4.42
N ASP A 153 18.68 15.14 -5.50
CA ASP A 153 17.68 15.13 -6.56
C ASP A 153 16.35 14.59 -6.03
N VAL A 154 15.22 15.16 -6.48
CA VAL A 154 13.89 14.58 -6.31
C VAL A 154 13.45 14.03 -7.65
N ILE A 155 13.19 12.73 -7.70
CA ILE A 155 12.73 12.01 -8.87
C ILE A 155 11.24 11.80 -8.72
N PHE A 156 10.46 12.20 -9.72
CA PHE A 156 9.04 11.89 -9.83
C PHE A 156 8.86 10.73 -10.79
N VAL A 157 7.99 9.77 -10.42
CA VAL A 157 7.57 8.68 -11.31
C VAL A 157 6.06 8.54 -11.25
N THR A 158 5.40 8.47 -12.42
CA THR A 158 4.10 7.81 -12.55
C THR A 158 4.30 6.50 -13.27
N GLU A 159 3.87 5.40 -12.66
CA GLU A 159 4.06 4.07 -13.17
C GLU A 159 2.77 3.41 -13.65
N ALA A 160 2.92 2.38 -14.47
CA ALA A 160 1.83 1.60 -15.02
C ALA A 160 1.74 0.23 -14.35
N GLY A 161 0.52 -0.35 -14.27
CA GLY A 161 0.35 -1.78 -14.05
C GLY A 161 0.56 -2.30 -12.65
N GLU A 162 0.52 -1.48 -11.60
CA GLU A 162 0.61 -1.94 -10.20
C GLU A 162 -0.50 -2.96 -9.91
N GLU A 163 -1.71 -2.70 -10.36
CA GLU A 163 -2.95 -3.47 -10.12
C GLU A 163 -2.99 -4.83 -10.85
N GLY A 164 -1.85 -5.36 -11.26
CA GLY A 164 -1.74 -6.72 -11.79
C GLY A 164 -0.93 -6.92 -13.08
N ALA A 165 -0.13 -5.94 -13.48
CA ALA A 165 0.70 -6.01 -14.68
C ALA A 165 2.02 -5.26 -14.51
N SER A 166 2.69 -5.46 -13.37
CA SER A 166 3.91 -4.74 -12.95
C SER A 166 5.09 -4.87 -13.94
N GLU A 167 5.03 -5.80 -14.90
CA GLU A 167 5.98 -5.92 -16.01
C GLU A 167 5.96 -4.74 -16.98
N PHE A 168 4.96 -3.88 -16.93
CA PHE A 168 4.87 -2.63 -17.69
C PHE A 168 5.28 -1.39 -16.87
N GLY A 169 5.21 -1.46 -15.54
CA GLY A 169 5.58 -0.43 -14.57
C GLY A 169 6.89 -0.72 -13.88
N ILE A 170 6.86 -0.96 -12.57
CA ILE A 170 8.07 -1.08 -11.74
C ILE A 170 9.03 -2.17 -12.24
N GLY A 171 8.50 -3.29 -12.73
CA GLY A 171 9.34 -4.37 -13.29
C GLY A 171 10.17 -3.88 -14.48
N TYR A 172 9.55 -3.14 -15.40
CA TYR A 172 10.22 -2.53 -16.56
C TYR A 172 11.17 -1.40 -16.13
N LEU A 173 10.75 -0.55 -15.23
CA LEU A 173 11.58 0.55 -14.73
C LEU A 173 12.86 0.03 -14.06
N ILE A 174 12.77 -1.05 -13.28
CA ILE A 174 13.93 -1.67 -12.62
C ILE A 174 14.85 -2.39 -13.62
N SER A 175 14.30 -3.05 -14.66
CA SER A 175 15.11 -3.80 -15.61
C SER A 175 15.83 -2.90 -16.61
N ASP A 176 15.17 -1.85 -17.12
CA ASP A 176 15.64 -1.08 -18.28
C ASP A 176 15.97 0.37 -17.92
N HIS A 177 15.41 0.93 -16.83
CA HIS A 177 15.52 2.33 -16.43
C HIS A 177 16.00 2.54 -15.00
N TRP A 178 16.70 1.56 -14.41
CA TRP A 178 17.16 1.67 -13.03
C TRP A 178 17.96 2.95 -12.76
N ASN A 179 18.86 3.33 -13.66
CA ASN A 179 19.69 4.53 -13.51
C ASN A 179 18.87 5.83 -13.49
N ASP A 180 17.68 5.81 -14.04
CA ASP A 180 16.78 6.97 -14.08
C ASP A 180 15.98 7.13 -12.80
N ILE A 181 15.73 6.00 -12.06
CA ILE A 181 14.90 5.97 -10.86
C ILE A 181 15.66 5.61 -9.58
N GLU A 182 16.95 5.20 -9.66
CA GLU A 182 17.72 4.82 -8.47
C GLU A 182 17.70 5.91 -7.41
N ALA A 183 17.31 5.54 -6.19
CA ALA A 183 17.16 6.46 -5.08
C ALA A 183 17.67 5.85 -3.76
N GLU A 184 17.87 6.68 -2.74
CA GLU A 184 18.09 6.23 -1.36
C GLU A 184 16.77 6.00 -0.64
N VAL A 185 15.80 6.89 -0.89
CA VAL A 185 14.49 6.91 -0.22
C VAL A 185 13.40 6.92 -1.28
N CYS A 186 12.29 6.23 -1.02
CA CYS A 186 11.07 6.31 -1.82
C CYS A 186 9.88 6.66 -0.95
N LEU A 187 9.00 7.55 -1.43
CA LEU A 187 7.67 7.79 -0.91
C LEU A 187 6.66 7.34 -1.97
N ALA A 188 5.72 6.49 -1.58
CA ALA A 188 4.70 5.94 -2.44
C ALA A 188 3.43 5.61 -1.65
N GLU A 189 2.51 4.90 -2.27
CA GLU A 189 1.23 4.46 -1.73
C GLU A 189 1.31 3.70 -0.39
N ALA A 190 0.16 3.39 0.19
CA ALA A 190 -0.04 2.70 1.46
C ALA A 190 0.17 3.59 2.72
N GLY A 191 -0.24 3.08 3.88
CA GLY A 191 -0.29 3.91 5.09
C GLY A 191 -1.42 4.95 5.02
N GLY A 192 -1.21 6.12 5.62
CA GLY A 192 -2.17 7.22 5.60
C GLY A 192 -2.72 7.57 6.97
N VAL A 193 -3.87 8.24 7.01
CA VAL A 193 -4.48 8.71 8.26
C VAL A 193 -5.87 8.12 8.44
N SER A 194 -6.06 7.41 9.54
CA SER A 194 -7.37 6.95 9.99
C SER A 194 -8.18 8.15 10.49
N ARG A 195 -9.42 8.30 10.01
CA ARG A 195 -10.39 9.28 10.47
C ARG A 195 -11.57 8.57 11.10
N ARG A 196 -11.81 8.86 12.37
CA ARG A 196 -12.87 8.24 13.17
C ARG A 196 -13.76 9.32 13.80
N ASN A 197 -15.08 9.16 13.73
CA ASN A 197 -16.03 10.14 14.23
C ASN A 197 -15.78 11.57 13.69
N GLY A 198 -15.44 11.68 12.42
CA GLY A 198 -15.21 12.95 11.75
C GLY A 198 -13.90 13.66 12.09
N LYS A 199 -12.93 12.99 12.76
CA LYS A 199 -11.63 13.60 13.15
C LYS A 199 -10.48 12.66 12.84
N PRO A 200 -9.31 13.19 12.45
CA PRO A 200 -8.08 12.38 12.38
C PRO A 200 -7.83 11.71 13.73
N TYR A 201 -7.49 10.43 13.73
CA TYR A 201 -7.33 9.62 14.95
C TYR A 201 -5.86 9.20 15.15
N PHE A 202 -5.25 8.56 14.18
CA PHE A 202 -3.82 8.29 14.10
C PHE A 202 -3.38 8.24 12.64
N ALA A 203 -2.07 8.39 12.41
CA ALA A 203 -1.45 8.20 11.12
C ALA A 203 -0.64 6.91 11.09
N THR A 204 -0.44 6.36 9.90
CA THR A 204 0.43 5.21 9.66
C THR A 204 1.44 5.51 8.56
N ILE A 205 2.69 5.09 8.78
CA ILE A 205 3.73 5.05 7.76
C ILE A 205 4.00 3.58 7.45
N GLU A 206 3.70 3.16 6.23
CA GLU A 206 4.00 1.80 5.81
C GLU A 206 5.52 1.64 5.69
N THR A 207 6.05 0.56 6.25
CA THR A 207 7.49 0.25 6.27
C THR A 207 7.80 -1.16 5.79
N THR A 208 6.77 -1.99 5.65
CA THR A 208 6.86 -3.36 5.17
C THR A 208 5.48 -3.87 4.78
N GLU A 209 5.44 -4.91 3.99
CA GLU A 209 4.21 -5.50 3.48
C GLU A 209 4.25 -7.01 3.53
N LYS A 210 3.09 -7.67 3.51
CA LYS A 210 3.00 -9.12 3.36
C LYS A 210 3.24 -9.50 1.90
N VAL A 211 3.70 -10.73 1.70
CA VAL A 211 4.05 -11.22 0.37
C VAL A 211 2.99 -12.20 -0.12
N GLY A 212 2.38 -11.91 -1.26
CA GLY A 212 1.45 -12.83 -1.90
C GLY A 212 2.15 -14.14 -2.27
N ARG A 213 1.60 -15.24 -1.79
CA ARG A 213 1.97 -16.62 -2.14
C ARG A 213 0.69 -17.39 -2.38
N GLY A 214 0.69 -18.26 -3.34
CA GLY A 214 -0.48 -19.09 -3.60
C GLY A 214 -0.22 -20.54 -3.26
N ALA A 215 -1.28 -21.27 -2.98
CA ALA A 215 -1.26 -22.71 -3.00
C ALA A 215 -2.56 -23.25 -3.59
N ARG A 216 -2.51 -24.47 -4.10
CA ARG A 216 -3.67 -25.22 -4.51
C ARG A 216 -3.75 -26.52 -3.70
N LEU A 217 -4.89 -26.78 -3.11
CA LEU A 217 -5.22 -28.10 -2.59
C LEU A 217 -5.74 -28.94 -3.75
N VAL A 218 -5.20 -30.15 -3.89
CA VAL A 218 -5.63 -31.14 -4.89
C VAL A 218 -5.99 -32.41 -4.14
N ALA A 219 -7.28 -32.68 -4.02
CA ALA A 219 -7.79 -33.90 -3.42
C ALA A 219 -8.10 -34.93 -4.52
N THR A 220 -7.70 -36.16 -4.31
CA THR A 220 -7.97 -37.29 -5.24
C THR A 220 -8.77 -38.38 -4.56
N GLY A 221 -9.50 -39.14 -5.36
CA GLY A 221 -10.28 -40.28 -4.88
C GLY A 221 -10.81 -41.14 -6.02
N PRO A 222 -11.44 -42.28 -5.72
CA PRO A 222 -12.05 -43.14 -6.73
C PRO A 222 -13.22 -42.44 -7.40
N SER A 223 -13.33 -42.52 -8.73
CA SER A 223 -14.49 -42.07 -9.49
C SER A 223 -15.54 -43.18 -9.62
N GLY A 224 -16.79 -42.76 -9.80
CA GLY A 224 -17.87 -43.76 -9.93
C GLY A 224 -19.27 -43.21 -10.10
N HIS A 225 -20.23 -44.11 -10.09
CA HIS A 225 -21.64 -43.72 -10.20
C HIS A 225 -22.17 -43.17 -8.88
N GLY A 226 -22.83 -42.00 -8.89
CA GLY A 226 -23.28 -41.28 -7.71
C GLY A 226 -24.26 -42.08 -6.81
N SER A 227 -24.98 -43.08 -7.35
CA SER A 227 -25.83 -43.98 -6.57
C SER A 227 -25.07 -44.99 -5.69
N ARG A 228 -23.75 -45.05 -5.80
CA ARG A 228 -22.85 -45.89 -4.99
C ARG A 228 -21.88 -45.01 -4.24
N PRO A 229 -22.30 -44.34 -3.15
CA PRO A 229 -21.48 -43.37 -2.44
C PRO A 229 -20.20 -44.02 -1.90
N MET A 230 -19.05 -43.36 -2.11
CA MET A 230 -17.76 -43.82 -1.66
C MET A 230 -17.23 -42.86 -0.56
N ARG A 231 -16.73 -43.43 0.55
CA ARG A 231 -16.15 -42.61 1.64
C ARG A 231 -14.89 -41.87 1.23
N GLY A 232 -14.10 -42.40 0.29
CA GLY A 232 -12.91 -41.77 -0.27
C GLY A 232 -13.20 -40.77 -1.41
N ASN A 233 -14.36 -40.11 -1.42
CA ASN A 233 -14.75 -39.12 -2.41
C ASN A 233 -13.83 -37.91 -2.36
N ALA A 234 -13.26 -37.49 -3.49
CA ALA A 234 -12.35 -36.38 -3.59
C ALA A 234 -12.94 -35.07 -3.04
N ILE A 235 -14.23 -34.78 -3.27
CA ILE A 235 -14.91 -33.61 -2.72
C ILE A 235 -14.97 -33.68 -1.18
N ALA A 236 -15.22 -34.87 -0.61
CA ALA A 236 -15.26 -35.03 0.86
C ALA A 236 -13.88 -34.79 1.49
N HIS A 237 -12.80 -35.32 0.90
CA HIS A 237 -11.44 -35.07 1.33
C HIS A 237 -11.11 -33.59 1.25
N LEU A 238 -11.41 -32.91 0.12
CA LEU A 238 -11.17 -31.48 -0.05
C LEU A 238 -11.92 -30.64 0.97
N SER A 239 -13.22 -30.94 1.20
CA SER A 239 -14.04 -30.18 2.16
C SER A 239 -13.51 -30.29 3.58
N ALA A 240 -13.07 -31.46 4.02
CA ALA A 240 -12.46 -31.67 5.33
C ALA A 240 -11.10 -30.93 5.44
N ALA A 241 -10.32 -30.89 4.37
CA ALA A 241 -9.06 -30.13 4.32
C ALA A 241 -9.28 -28.62 4.43
N ILE A 242 -10.26 -28.07 3.70
CA ILE A 242 -10.64 -26.65 3.75
C ILE A 242 -11.13 -26.29 5.17
N GLU A 243 -11.99 -27.09 5.78
CA GLU A 243 -12.46 -26.88 7.15
C GLU A 243 -11.29 -26.77 8.12
N ARG A 244 -10.35 -27.73 8.10
CA ARG A 244 -9.17 -27.74 8.99
C ARG A 244 -8.29 -26.51 8.79
N ILE A 245 -8.05 -26.11 7.54
CA ILE A 245 -7.28 -24.90 7.24
C ILE A 245 -8.01 -23.64 7.69
N SER A 246 -9.33 -23.57 7.52
CA SER A 246 -10.11 -22.40 7.92
C SER A 246 -10.23 -22.23 9.43
N LEU A 247 -10.11 -23.31 10.18
CA LEU A 247 -10.13 -23.31 11.66
C LEU A 247 -8.72 -23.26 12.26
N TRP A 248 -7.68 -23.33 11.43
CA TRP A 248 -6.31 -23.28 11.92
C TRP A 248 -5.91 -21.84 12.33
N ASP A 249 -5.35 -21.71 13.53
CA ASP A 249 -4.71 -20.48 14.00
C ASP A 249 -3.18 -20.59 13.74
N PRO A 250 -2.65 -19.97 12.68
CA PRO A 250 -1.23 -20.02 12.36
C PRO A 250 -0.37 -19.40 13.47
N PRO A 251 0.90 -19.79 13.61
CA PRO A 251 1.79 -19.24 14.62
C PRO A 251 1.92 -17.71 14.53
N MET A 252 1.62 -17.02 15.63
CA MET A 252 1.81 -15.56 15.72
C MET A 252 3.30 -15.22 15.73
N ARG A 253 3.70 -14.27 14.88
CA ARG A 253 5.04 -13.69 14.85
C ARG A 253 4.96 -12.20 14.62
N LEU A 254 5.57 -11.42 15.48
CA LEU A 254 5.64 -9.96 15.38
C LEU A 254 7.06 -9.55 15.01
N ASN A 255 7.20 -8.77 13.94
CA ASN A 255 8.41 -8.02 13.64
C ASN A 255 8.42 -6.67 14.38
N ASP A 256 9.48 -5.88 14.25
CA ASP A 256 9.61 -4.60 14.94
C ASP A 256 8.49 -3.62 14.54
N THR A 257 8.08 -3.63 13.28
CA THR A 257 6.98 -2.80 12.77
C THR A 257 5.66 -3.15 13.45
N THR A 258 5.24 -4.42 13.41
CA THR A 258 3.94 -4.85 13.95
C THR A 258 3.91 -4.78 15.48
N ARG A 259 5.03 -5.10 16.14
CA ARG A 259 5.15 -4.91 17.60
C ARG A 259 4.94 -3.44 17.98
N THR A 260 5.70 -2.55 17.37
CA THR A 260 5.60 -1.10 17.63
C THR A 260 4.22 -0.55 17.28
N TYR A 261 3.61 -1.07 16.20
CA TYR A 261 2.24 -0.71 15.82
C TYR A 261 1.25 -0.99 16.96
N PHE A 262 1.19 -2.24 17.45
CA PHE A 262 0.23 -2.60 18.50
C PHE A 262 0.54 -1.98 19.85
N GLU A 263 1.82 -1.76 20.19
CA GLU A 263 2.22 -1.04 21.40
C GLU A 263 1.73 0.42 21.37
N LYS A 264 1.98 1.15 20.27
CA LYS A 264 1.50 2.54 20.10
C LYS A 264 -0.02 2.61 20.02
N LEU A 265 -0.66 1.68 19.29
CA LEU A 265 -2.11 1.62 19.19
C LEU A 265 -2.76 1.40 20.55
N GLY A 266 -2.18 0.54 21.37
CA GLY A 266 -2.64 0.30 22.74
C GLY A 266 -2.53 1.53 23.67
N GLN A 267 -1.65 2.49 23.36
CA GLN A 267 -1.51 3.72 24.14
C GLN A 267 -2.62 4.75 23.84
N ILE A 268 -3.20 4.70 22.65
CA ILE A 268 -4.20 5.69 22.18
C ILE A 268 -5.62 5.12 22.14
N SER A 269 -5.78 3.81 22.30
CA SER A 269 -7.07 3.12 22.24
C SER A 269 -7.86 3.26 23.55
N PRO A 270 -9.21 3.13 23.50
CA PRO A 270 -10.04 3.01 24.69
C PRO A 270 -9.60 1.86 25.61
N PRO A 271 -9.91 1.90 26.92
CA PRO A 271 -9.34 0.97 27.90
C PRO A 271 -9.49 -0.52 27.57
N VAL A 272 -10.63 -0.94 27.03
CA VAL A 272 -10.91 -2.35 26.69
C VAL A 272 -10.04 -2.80 25.49
N GLU A 273 -9.97 -2.00 24.44
CA GLU A 273 -9.14 -2.27 23.26
C GLU A 273 -7.64 -2.20 23.65
N ALA A 274 -7.25 -1.19 24.42
CA ALA A 274 -5.89 -1.06 24.92
C ALA A 274 -5.43 -2.29 25.74
N GLN A 275 -6.34 -2.87 26.56
CA GLN A 275 -6.04 -4.09 27.29
C GLN A 275 -5.82 -5.27 26.34
N ARG A 276 -6.65 -5.42 25.30
CA ARG A 276 -6.51 -6.47 24.30
C ARG A 276 -5.17 -6.41 23.56
N PHE A 277 -4.71 -5.21 23.17
CA PHE A 277 -3.41 -5.06 22.53
C PHE A 277 -2.24 -5.38 23.49
N ARG A 278 -2.37 -5.09 24.77
CA ARG A 278 -1.40 -5.56 25.78
C ARG A 278 -1.42 -7.08 25.93
N ASP A 279 -2.61 -7.68 25.92
CA ASP A 279 -2.76 -9.13 26.06
C ASP A 279 -2.19 -9.89 24.85
N LEU A 280 -2.13 -9.30 23.66
CA LEU A 280 -1.41 -9.86 22.51
C LEU A 280 0.08 -10.07 22.79
N MET A 281 0.69 -9.20 23.61
CA MET A 281 2.12 -9.27 23.96
C MET A 281 2.41 -10.25 25.11
N ASP A 282 1.39 -10.72 25.80
CA ASP A 282 1.48 -11.68 26.90
C ASP A 282 1.20 -13.11 26.39
N PRO A 283 2.20 -14.03 26.33
CA PRO A 283 1.98 -15.39 25.83
C PRO A 283 0.85 -16.15 26.53
N ALA A 284 0.59 -15.86 27.81
CA ALA A 284 -0.46 -16.51 28.58
C ALA A 284 -1.89 -16.03 28.23
N LYS A 285 -2.03 -14.84 27.61
CA LYS A 285 -3.30 -14.18 27.31
C LYS A 285 -3.56 -14.00 25.82
N SER A 286 -2.50 -14.12 25.00
CA SER A 286 -2.57 -13.80 23.57
C SER A 286 -3.61 -14.62 22.78
N ALA A 287 -3.93 -15.85 23.20
CA ALA A 287 -4.89 -16.70 22.51
C ALA A 287 -6.29 -16.07 22.46
N ALA A 288 -6.80 -15.58 23.61
CA ALA A 288 -8.11 -14.93 23.66
C ALA A 288 -8.16 -13.61 22.89
N ALA A 289 -7.04 -12.86 22.92
CA ALA A 289 -6.92 -11.62 22.15
C ALA A 289 -6.94 -11.90 20.63
N ARG A 290 -6.21 -12.91 20.15
CA ARG A 290 -6.19 -13.32 18.74
C ARG A 290 -7.55 -13.80 18.27
N GLU A 291 -8.23 -14.63 19.06
CA GLU A 291 -9.59 -15.11 18.73
C GLU A 291 -10.56 -13.93 18.52
N TYR A 292 -10.51 -12.94 19.42
CA TYR A 292 -11.33 -11.74 19.25
C TYR A 292 -10.99 -11.00 17.95
N LEU A 293 -9.70 -10.83 17.63
CA LEU A 293 -9.27 -10.13 16.41
C LEU A 293 -9.66 -10.94 15.16
N ALA A 294 -9.59 -12.25 15.18
CA ALA A 294 -9.98 -13.08 14.06
C ALA A 294 -11.45 -12.88 13.66
N ILE A 295 -12.31 -12.63 14.64
CA ILE A 295 -13.75 -12.46 14.42
C ILE A 295 -14.12 -11.01 14.11
N ASN A 296 -13.51 -10.04 14.82
CA ASN A 296 -13.99 -8.65 14.82
C ASN A 296 -13.08 -7.68 14.08
N GLU A 297 -11.77 -8.00 13.92
CA GLU A 297 -10.75 -7.11 13.38
C GLU A 297 -9.80 -7.89 12.44
N PRO A 298 -10.31 -8.43 11.31
CA PRO A 298 -9.54 -9.37 10.47
C PRO A 298 -8.25 -8.76 9.91
N THR A 299 -8.17 -7.45 9.71
CA THR A 299 -6.94 -6.77 9.30
C THR A 299 -5.86 -6.88 10.37
N PHE A 300 -6.19 -6.60 11.63
CA PHE A 300 -5.25 -6.75 12.75
C PHE A 300 -4.85 -8.21 12.95
N TYR A 301 -5.81 -9.13 12.83
CA TYR A 301 -5.52 -10.57 12.87
C TYR A 301 -4.54 -10.97 11.76
N SER A 302 -4.75 -10.51 10.53
CA SER A 302 -3.86 -10.77 9.40
C SER A 302 -2.43 -10.24 9.63
N MET A 303 -2.24 -9.15 10.37
CA MET A 303 -0.91 -8.61 10.69
C MET A 303 -0.11 -9.49 11.66
N LEU A 304 -0.73 -10.43 12.34
CA LEU A 304 -0.09 -11.24 13.40
C LEU A 304 0.64 -12.48 12.86
N HIS A 305 0.33 -12.94 11.66
CA HIS A 305 0.80 -14.23 11.13
C HIS A 305 0.69 -14.31 9.60
N THR A 306 1.27 -15.35 9.00
CA THR A 306 0.99 -15.70 7.62
C THR A 306 -0.45 -16.18 7.51
N SER A 307 -1.28 -15.49 6.74
CA SER A 307 -2.71 -15.78 6.61
C SER A 307 -3.02 -16.64 5.40
N VAL A 308 -4.08 -17.45 5.49
CA VAL A 308 -4.56 -18.34 4.42
C VAL A 308 -6.05 -18.14 4.22
N SER A 309 -6.48 -17.89 2.98
CA SER A 309 -7.88 -17.76 2.60
C SER A 309 -8.23 -18.69 1.44
N PRO A 310 -9.15 -19.65 1.60
CA PRO A 310 -9.69 -20.44 0.51
C PRO A 310 -10.67 -19.59 -0.32
N ASN A 311 -10.29 -19.25 -1.57
CA ASN A 311 -11.08 -18.32 -2.39
C ASN A 311 -11.80 -18.97 -3.57
N ILE A 312 -11.30 -20.12 -4.07
CA ILE A 312 -11.90 -20.82 -5.20
C ILE A 312 -11.97 -22.32 -4.87
N ILE A 313 -13.10 -22.94 -5.18
CA ILE A 313 -13.29 -24.40 -5.06
C ILE A 313 -13.91 -24.95 -6.34
N ASN A 314 -13.39 -26.10 -6.80
CA ASN A 314 -13.89 -26.80 -7.97
C ASN A 314 -13.95 -28.31 -7.69
N GLY A 315 -15.02 -28.98 -8.18
CA GLY A 315 -15.13 -30.42 -8.02
C GLY A 315 -16.41 -30.96 -8.68
N GLY A 316 -16.23 -31.97 -9.53
CA GLY A 316 -17.32 -32.61 -10.26
C GLY A 316 -17.84 -31.76 -11.43
N PHE A 317 -18.58 -32.41 -12.32
CA PHE A 317 -19.18 -31.80 -13.52
C PHE A 317 -20.62 -32.30 -13.79
N GLN A 318 -21.04 -33.36 -13.08
CA GLN A 318 -22.36 -33.95 -13.26
C GLN A 318 -22.84 -34.61 -11.97
N SER A 319 -24.10 -34.42 -11.61
CA SER A 319 -24.69 -34.81 -10.31
C SER A 319 -24.69 -36.31 -10.01
N ASN A 320 -24.69 -37.18 -11.03
CA ASN A 320 -24.67 -38.64 -10.87
C ASN A 320 -23.28 -39.27 -11.07
N VAL A 321 -22.19 -38.44 -11.11
CA VAL A 321 -20.80 -38.86 -11.25
C VAL A 321 -20.00 -38.44 -10.03
N ILE A 322 -19.31 -39.38 -9.38
CA ILE A 322 -18.33 -39.11 -8.33
C ILE A 322 -17.02 -38.72 -9.02
N PRO A 323 -16.50 -37.50 -8.81
CA PRO A 323 -15.25 -37.07 -9.46
C PRO A 323 -14.02 -37.74 -8.83
N SER A 324 -12.99 -37.96 -9.65
CA SER A 324 -11.69 -38.46 -9.19
C SER A 324 -10.78 -37.37 -8.59
N GLU A 325 -11.09 -36.09 -8.84
CA GLU A 325 -10.33 -34.93 -8.36
C GLU A 325 -11.29 -33.81 -7.93
N ALA A 326 -10.88 -33.07 -6.89
CA ALA A 326 -11.44 -31.80 -6.50
C ALA A 326 -10.30 -30.86 -6.07
N THR A 327 -10.44 -29.57 -6.33
CA THR A 327 -9.36 -28.58 -6.07
C THR A 327 -9.86 -27.35 -5.36
N ALA A 328 -9.00 -26.75 -4.52
CA ALA A 328 -9.24 -25.41 -3.98
C ALA A 328 -8.00 -24.53 -4.21
N THR A 329 -8.22 -23.25 -4.51
CA THR A 329 -7.15 -22.24 -4.59
C THR A 329 -7.14 -21.44 -3.30
N LEU A 330 -5.97 -21.33 -2.69
CA LEU A 330 -5.73 -20.61 -1.45
C LEU A 330 -4.94 -19.33 -1.76
N ASP A 331 -5.41 -18.19 -1.30
CA ASP A 331 -4.62 -16.96 -1.19
C ASP A 331 -3.84 -17.01 0.12
N ILE A 332 -2.53 -16.97 0.04
CA ILE A 332 -1.63 -16.96 1.19
C ILE A 332 -0.89 -15.62 1.19
N ARG A 333 -1.04 -14.88 2.28
CA ARG A 333 -0.30 -13.65 2.53
C ARG A 333 0.74 -13.91 3.61
N ALA A 334 1.96 -14.14 3.13
CA ALA A 334 3.09 -14.53 3.99
C ALA A 334 3.69 -13.31 4.70
N LEU A 335 4.16 -13.49 5.93
CA LEU A 335 5.01 -12.51 6.60
C LEU A 335 6.31 -12.31 5.80
N PRO A 336 6.96 -11.12 5.89
CA PRO A 336 8.17 -10.83 5.12
C PRO A 336 9.33 -11.81 5.36
N ASP A 337 9.38 -12.44 6.53
CA ASP A 337 10.41 -13.40 6.95
C ASP A 337 9.94 -14.86 6.96
N GLU A 338 8.81 -15.17 6.26
CA GLU A 338 8.25 -16.50 6.26
C GLU A 338 9.06 -17.47 5.41
N ASP A 339 9.46 -18.61 6.01
CA ASP A 339 9.87 -19.77 5.24
C ASP A 339 8.61 -20.44 4.67
N ILE A 340 8.28 -20.11 3.44
CA ILE A 340 7.06 -20.56 2.80
C ILE A 340 7.01 -22.07 2.61
N ASN A 341 8.15 -22.75 2.45
CA ASN A 341 8.18 -24.20 2.33
C ASN A 341 7.86 -24.87 3.68
N ALA A 342 8.46 -24.37 4.76
CA ALA A 342 8.13 -24.81 6.11
C ALA A 342 6.64 -24.54 6.44
N PHE A 343 6.10 -23.42 5.96
CA PHE A 343 4.68 -23.10 6.13
C PHE A 343 3.78 -24.09 5.39
N TYR A 344 4.09 -24.45 4.14
CA TYR A 344 3.36 -25.50 3.40
C TYR A 344 3.43 -26.87 4.12
N ASP A 345 4.56 -27.18 4.77
CA ASP A 345 4.69 -28.41 5.57
C ASP A 345 3.80 -28.37 6.83
N MET A 346 3.64 -27.21 7.46
CA MET A 346 2.68 -27.04 8.55
C MET A 346 1.24 -27.24 8.04
N MET A 347 0.89 -26.66 6.90
CA MET A 347 -0.44 -26.86 6.28
C MET A 347 -0.71 -28.35 6.01
N ARG A 348 0.26 -29.11 5.46
CA ARG A 348 0.12 -30.56 5.24
C ARG A 348 -0.17 -31.31 6.55
N LYS A 349 0.50 -30.92 7.63
CA LYS A 349 0.29 -31.51 8.98
C LYS A 349 -1.12 -31.19 9.52
N VAL A 350 -1.61 -29.96 9.31
CA VAL A 350 -2.95 -29.54 9.72
C VAL A 350 -4.02 -30.29 8.91
N ILE A 351 -3.84 -30.38 7.60
CA ILE A 351 -4.74 -31.14 6.71
C ILE A 351 -4.78 -32.62 7.11
N ASN A 352 -3.64 -33.21 7.40
CA ASN A 352 -3.51 -34.60 7.84
C ASN A 352 -4.37 -35.59 7.04
N ASP A 353 -4.32 -35.48 5.73
CA ASP A 353 -5.02 -36.34 4.79
C ASP A 353 -4.12 -36.66 3.58
N PRO A 354 -3.68 -37.94 3.43
CA PRO A 354 -2.78 -38.33 2.33
C PRO A 354 -3.43 -38.22 0.93
N ALA A 355 -4.76 -38.13 0.85
CA ALA A 355 -5.49 -37.93 -0.40
C ALA A 355 -5.46 -36.45 -0.86
N VAL A 356 -4.96 -35.52 -0.03
CA VAL A 356 -4.90 -34.08 -0.33
C VAL A 356 -3.46 -33.61 -0.45
N GLN A 357 -3.09 -33.12 -1.60
CA GLN A 357 -1.80 -32.52 -1.87
C GLN A 357 -1.87 -30.98 -1.70
N VAL A 358 -0.85 -30.39 -1.07
CA VAL A 358 -0.60 -28.95 -1.08
C VAL A 358 0.42 -28.68 -2.19
N VAL A 359 -0.05 -28.09 -3.28
CA VAL A 359 0.76 -27.72 -4.45
C VAL A 359 1.07 -26.24 -4.36
N ALA A 360 2.37 -25.91 -4.24
CA ALA A 360 2.83 -24.51 -4.23
C ALA A 360 2.54 -23.84 -5.58
N GLY A 361 2.25 -22.55 -5.54
CA GLY A 361 1.95 -21.74 -6.72
C GLY A 361 0.48 -21.34 -6.80
N GLY A 362 0.22 -20.23 -7.47
CA GLY A 362 -1.09 -19.61 -7.61
C GLY A 362 -0.96 -18.29 -8.37
N GLN A 363 -2.04 -17.55 -8.49
CA GLN A 363 -2.01 -16.19 -9.03
C GLN A 363 -1.23 -15.28 -8.07
N GLY A 364 -0.27 -14.54 -8.59
CA GLY A 364 0.63 -13.66 -7.89
C GLY A 364 2.06 -14.01 -8.24
N GLY A 365 2.69 -13.22 -9.11
CA GLY A 365 4.08 -13.40 -9.54
C GLY A 365 5.05 -13.51 -8.36
N ALA A 366 6.30 -13.88 -8.61
CA ALA A 366 7.33 -13.98 -7.60
C ALA A 366 7.76 -12.56 -7.15
N ARG A 367 6.90 -11.84 -6.41
CA ARG A 367 7.32 -10.59 -5.75
C ARG A 367 8.46 -10.91 -4.78
N PRO A 368 9.51 -10.07 -4.72
CA PRO A 368 10.62 -10.27 -3.79
C PRO A 368 10.15 -10.17 -2.33
N VAL A 369 10.95 -10.67 -1.43
CA VAL A 369 10.75 -10.58 0.03
C VAL A 369 11.84 -9.66 0.60
N PRO A 370 11.69 -8.34 0.53
CA PRO A 370 12.67 -7.44 1.08
C PRO A 370 12.57 -7.36 2.60
N PRO A 371 13.68 -7.01 3.30
CA PRO A 371 13.59 -6.66 4.71
C PRO A 371 12.71 -5.42 4.91
N PRO A 372 12.06 -5.28 6.09
CA PRO A 372 11.36 -4.06 6.46
C PRO A 372 12.26 -2.83 6.40
N THR A 373 11.72 -1.69 5.98
CA THR A 373 12.40 -0.40 6.10
C THR A 373 12.47 0.01 7.58
N GLY A 374 13.63 0.51 8.03
CA GLY A 374 13.86 0.81 9.44
C GLY A 374 12.97 1.95 9.97
N ILE A 375 12.35 1.71 11.14
CA ILE A 375 11.47 2.67 11.83
C ILE A 375 12.21 3.66 12.75
N THR A 376 13.53 3.59 12.82
CA THR A 376 14.39 4.46 13.65
C THR A 376 15.24 5.42 12.82
N SER A 377 15.18 5.33 11.49
CA SER A 377 15.96 6.16 10.58
C SER A 377 15.61 7.64 10.69
N GLU A 378 16.52 8.53 10.29
CA GLU A 378 16.23 9.97 10.23
C GLU A 378 15.10 10.27 9.24
N ASN A 379 15.04 9.54 8.11
CA ASN A 379 13.97 9.70 7.14
C ASN A 379 12.60 9.36 7.73
N TYR A 380 12.50 8.26 8.52
CA TYR A 380 11.26 7.90 9.21
C TYR A 380 10.83 8.99 10.22
N LYS A 381 11.77 9.53 11.01
CA LYS A 381 11.49 10.61 11.96
C LYS A 381 11.02 11.90 11.27
N MET A 382 11.58 12.22 10.07
CA MET A 382 11.13 13.36 9.27
C MET A 382 9.68 13.15 8.80
N LEU A 383 9.32 11.92 8.40
CA LEU A 383 7.95 11.57 8.04
C LEU A 383 7.00 11.64 9.24
N GLU A 384 7.36 11.06 10.40
CA GLU A 384 6.57 11.20 11.64
C GLU A 384 6.28 12.68 11.92
N LYS A 385 7.30 13.53 11.80
CA LYS A 385 7.16 14.97 12.03
C LYS A 385 6.23 15.64 11.02
N ALA A 386 6.31 15.26 9.74
CA ALA A 386 5.43 15.80 8.69
C ALA A 386 3.96 15.43 8.97
N PHE A 387 3.66 14.17 9.31
CA PHE A 387 2.32 13.75 9.70
C PHE A 387 1.81 14.51 10.95
N GLN A 388 2.65 14.65 11.98
CA GLN A 388 2.29 15.40 13.19
C GLN A 388 1.99 16.87 12.88
N ASN A 389 2.77 17.52 12.01
CA ASN A 389 2.56 18.91 11.63
C ASN A 389 1.25 19.12 10.86
N VAL A 390 0.91 18.19 9.95
CA VAL A 390 -0.29 18.34 9.09
C VAL A 390 -1.57 17.89 9.78
N TYR A 391 -1.52 16.81 10.56
CA TYR A 391 -2.72 16.19 11.13
C TYR A 391 -2.83 16.28 12.66
N GLY A 392 -1.72 16.51 13.36
CA GLY A 392 -1.71 16.65 14.83
C GLY A 392 -1.98 15.34 15.57
N VAL A 393 -1.71 14.18 14.98
CA VAL A 393 -2.06 12.86 15.53
C VAL A 393 -0.81 12.00 15.77
N PRO A 394 -0.91 10.97 16.64
CA PRO A 394 0.13 9.95 16.77
C PRO A 394 0.41 9.23 15.46
N VAL A 395 1.67 8.79 15.26
CA VAL A 395 2.13 8.11 14.06
C VAL A 395 2.63 6.71 14.43
N LEU A 396 2.13 5.69 13.71
CA LEU A 396 2.44 4.30 13.90
C LEU A 396 3.14 3.74 12.65
N PRO A 397 4.15 2.87 12.78
CA PRO A 397 4.67 2.13 11.63
C PRO A 397 3.66 1.05 11.22
N LEU A 398 3.48 0.81 9.92
CA LEU A 398 2.50 -0.15 9.41
C LEU A 398 3.19 -1.28 8.63
N MET A 399 2.73 -2.51 8.83
CA MET A 399 2.90 -3.59 7.88
C MET A 399 1.61 -3.73 7.08
N GLN A 400 1.68 -3.42 5.78
CA GLN A 400 0.55 -3.59 4.87
C GLN A 400 0.22 -5.07 4.69
N THR A 401 -1.07 -5.41 4.69
CA THR A 401 -1.53 -6.80 4.48
C THR A 401 -1.69 -7.13 2.99
N GLY A 402 -1.81 -6.13 2.15
CA GLY A 402 -1.68 -6.19 0.69
C GLY A 402 -0.22 -6.21 0.25
N ALA A 403 0.02 -5.87 -1.01
CA ALA A 403 1.35 -5.74 -1.59
C ALA A 403 1.38 -4.51 -2.47
N THR A 404 2.55 -3.87 -2.57
CA THR A 404 2.80 -2.67 -3.37
C THR A 404 4.05 -2.86 -4.23
N ASP A 405 4.29 -1.96 -5.16
CA ASP A 405 5.51 -1.98 -5.96
C ASP A 405 6.76 -1.53 -5.19
N MET A 406 6.60 -1.05 -3.94
CA MET A 406 7.71 -0.76 -3.05
C MET A 406 8.55 -2.00 -2.68
N ALA A 407 7.97 -3.22 -2.73
CA ALA A 407 8.73 -4.45 -2.50
C ALA A 407 9.91 -4.60 -3.46
N GLN A 408 9.72 -4.28 -4.75
CA GLN A 408 10.76 -4.37 -5.77
C GLN A 408 11.88 -3.35 -5.52
N LEU A 409 11.53 -2.14 -5.09
CA LEU A 409 12.49 -1.09 -4.74
C LEU A 409 13.26 -1.42 -3.46
N ARG A 410 12.57 -1.90 -2.41
CA ARG A 410 13.20 -2.38 -1.16
C ARG A 410 14.20 -3.50 -1.43
N ALA A 411 13.88 -4.42 -2.36
CA ALA A 411 14.79 -5.49 -2.75
C ALA A 411 16.09 -4.98 -3.42
N ARG A 412 16.09 -3.74 -3.91
CA ARG A 412 17.26 -3.03 -4.43
C ARG A 412 17.94 -2.14 -3.38
N GLY A 413 17.50 -2.19 -2.11
CA GLY A 413 18.07 -1.43 -1.01
C GLY A 413 17.55 0.01 -0.88
N VAL A 414 16.44 0.35 -1.53
CA VAL A 414 15.78 1.65 -1.36
C VAL A 414 14.96 1.65 -0.07
N GLN A 415 15.08 2.70 0.74
CA GLN A 415 14.25 2.89 1.94
C GLN A 415 12.86 3.40 1.52
N CYS A 416 11.90 2.49 1.30
CA CYS A 416 10.57 2.87 0.89
C CYS A 416 9.62 3.03 2.07
N TYR A 417 8.81 4.09 2.01
CA TYR A 417 7.77 4.42 2.99
C TYR A 417 6.45 4.73 2.28
N GLY A 418 5.39 4.07 2.73
CA GLY A 418 4.05 4.39 2.27
C GLY A 418 3.46 5.55 3.08
N VAL A 419 2.90 6.53 2.38
CA VAL A 419 2.46 7.82 2.95
C VAL A 419 1.07 8.27 2.44
N GLY A 420 0.14 7.36 2.30
CA GLY A 420 -1.19 7.57 1.73
C GLY A 420 -2.04 8.67 2.38
N PRO A 421 -3.21 8.99 1.79
CA PRO A 421 -4.09 10.05 2.23
C PRO A 421 -4.87 9.71 3.51
N MET A 422 -5.64 10.67 4.00
CA MET A 422 -6.60 10.43 5.08
C MET A 422 -7.85 9.73 4.52
N ALA A 423 -8.18 8.57 5.08
CA ALA A 423 -9.38 7.80 4.79
C ALA A 423 -10.35 7.79 5.98
N ASP A 424 -11.64 7.76 5.68
CA ASP A 424 -12.68 7.64 6.69
C ASP A 424 -12.89 6.15 7.01
N ASP A 425 -12.59 5.73 8.24
CA ASP A 425 -12.73 4.33 8.67
C ASP A 425 -14.15 3.78 8.41
N GLU A 426 -15.18 4.66 8.52
CA GLU A 426 -16.56 4.27 8.30
C GLU A 426 -16.90 4.08 6.82
N ASP A 427 -16.17 4.74 5.91
CA ASP A 427 -16.47 4.67 4.47
C ASP A 427 -16.23 3.27 3.89
N THR A 428 -15.22 2.56 4.34
CA THR A 428 -14.99 1.15 3.94
C THR A 428 -16.19 0.27 4.29
N LEU A 429 -16.73 0.42 5.49
CA LEU A 429 -17.91 -0.35 5.93
C LEU A 429 -19.18 0.03 5.17
N LYS A 430 -19.26 1.25 4.65
CA LYS A 430 -20.37 1.78 3.85
C LYS A 430 -20.21 1.50 2.34
N GLY A 431 -19.13 0.84 1.92
CA GLY A 431 -18.86 0.53 0.52
C GLY A 431 -18.28 1.70 -0.29
N PHE A 432 -17.58 2.64 0.35
CA PHE A 432 -16.92 3.77 -0.30
C PHE A 432 -15.39 3.73 -0.25
N GLY A 433 -14.80 2.63 0.22
CA GLY A 433 -13.35 2.47 0.33
C GLY A 433 -12.67 2.01 -0.97
N ILE A 434 -11.36 1.76 -0.85
CA ILE A 434 -10.52 1.22 -1.93
C ILE A 434 -11.14 -0.05 -2.51
N HIS A 435 -11.10 -0.20 -3.85
CA HIS A 435 -11.63 -1.33 -4.63
C HIS A 435 -13.14 -1.58 -4.48
N SER A 436 -13.87 -0.72 -3.78
CA SER A 436 -15.33 -0.84 -3.65
C SER A 436 -16.06 -0.29 -4.88
N ASP A 437 -17.39 -0.49 -4.93
CA ASP A 437 -18.23 -0.01 -6.03
C ASP A 437 -18.58 1.48 -5.94
N GLN A 438 -18.07 2.22 -4.93
CA GLN A 438 -18.41 3.63 -4.67
C GLN A 438 -17.22 4.36 -4.02
N GLU A 439 -16.05 4.33 -4.61
CA GLU A 439 -14.86 4.96 -4.04
C GLU A 439 -14.97 6.48 -3.99
N ARG A 440 -14.58 7.07 -2.85
CA ARG A 440 -14.56 8.50 -2.64
C ARG A 440 -13.49 8.92 -1.64
N ILE A 441 -13.05 10.17 -1.72
CA ILE A 441 -12.10 10.78 -0.78
C ILE A 441 -12.63 12.14 -0.32
N LEU A 442 -12.38 12.52 0.95
CA LEU A 442 -12.69 13.86 1.43
C LEU A 442 -11.87 14.92 0.67
N GLU A 443 -12.49 16.04 0.29
CA GLU A 443 -11.78 17.17 -0.30
C GLU A 443 -10.66 17.69 0.62
N GLU A 444 -10.92 17.74 1.94
CA GLU A 444 -9.91 18.09 2.93
C GLU A 444 -8.72 17.13 2.91
N ALA A 445 -8.98 15.83 2.70
CA ALA A 445 -7.92 14.82 2.63
C ALA A 445 -7.01 15.04 1.43
N VAL A 446 -7.55 15.42 0.26
CA VAL A 446 -6.76 15.75 -0.93
C VAL A 446 -5.79 16.91 -0.65
N TYR A 447 -6.29 17.99 -0.03
CA TYR A 447 -5.44 19.15 0.30
C TYR A 447 -4.38 18.82 1.35
N LYS A 448 -4.76 18.12 2.41
CA LYS A 448 -3.82 17.73 3.47
C LYS A 448 -2.78 16.73 2.98
N HIS A 449 -3.16 15.86 2.05
CA HIS A 449 -2.23 14.91 1.46
C HIS A 449 -1.14 15.60 0.63
N LEU A 450 -1.51 16.61 -0.17
CA LEU A 450 -0.53 17.45 -0.85
C LEU A 450 0.39 18.17 0.14
N GLN A 451 -0.16 18.70 1.24
CA GLN A 451 0.66 19.35 2.27
C GLN A 451 1.63 18.37 2.95
N LEU A 452 1.18 17.14 3.18
CA LEU A 452 2.01 16.06 3.73
C LEU A 452 3.18 15.72 2.78
N PHE A 453 2.87 15.45 1.50
CA PHE A 453 3.89 15.15 0.48
C PHE A 453 4.91 16.28 0.35
N TRP A 454 4.44 17.53 0.33
CA TRP A 454 5.31 18.71 0.31
C TRP A 454 6.24 18.74 1.51
N GLN A 455 5.70 18.61 2.75
CA GLN A 455 6.51 18.66 3.97
C GLN A 455 7.47 17.49 4.07
N ALA A 456 7.04 16.27 3.74
CA ALA A 456 7.86 15.08 3.74
C ALA A 456 9.01 15.20 2.72
N THR A 457 8.68 15.54 1.47
CA THR A 457 9.65 15.68 0.39
C THR A 457 10.68 16.77 0.70
N THR A 458 10.26 17.95 1.13
CA THR A 458 11.15 19.07 1.43
C THR A 458 12.05 18.79 2.63
N ALA A 459 11.54 18.11 3.67
CA ALA A 459 12.33 17.70 4.82
C ALA A 459 13.41 16.68 4.44
N ILE A 460 13.05 15.61 3.73
CA ILE A 460 13.97 14.54 3.31
C ILE A 460 14.98 15.07 2.27
N ALA A 461 14.55 15.94 1.37
CA ALA A 461 15.42 16.55 0.36
C ALA A 461 16.31 17.67 0.92
N GLY A 462 16.16 18.06 2.19
CA GLY A 462 16.96 19.13 2.82
C GLY A 462 16.72 20.49 2.16
N ALA A 463 15.46 20.78 1.81
CA ALA A 463 15.10 21.99 1.07
C ALA A 463 15.42 23.28 1.85
N LYS A 464 16.01 24.25 1.16
CA LYS A 464 16.29 25.62 1.63
C LYS A 464 15.67 26.59 0.64
N PHE A 465 14.89 27.54 1.17
CA PHE A 465 14.13 28.53 0.40
C PHE A 465 14.77 29.92 0.50
#